data_b1a37d895268b106390cce39e37cbcf8
#
_entry.id   b1a37d895268b106390cce39e37cbcf8
#
_cell.length_a   1.000
_cell.length_b   1.000
_cell.length_c   1.000
_cell.angle_alpha   90.00
_cell.angle_beta   90.00
_cell.angle_gamma   90.00
#
_symmetry.space_group_name_H-M   'P 1'
#
loop_
_entity.id
_entity.type
_entity.pdbx_description
1 polymer ?
#
loop_
_entity_poly.entity_id
_entity_poly.type
_entity_poly.pdbx_seq_one_letter_code
_entity_poly.pdbx_strand_id
1 'polypeptide(L)'
;KASDLKSRIFFTIALLIVYRIGTYVPLAGIDPQALTQVMSDAQKGLLGMFNVFSGGAVTRMAIFALGIMPYISASIIIQLLTGVSDYFKNLKQQGEIGRKKITQLTRYGTVLIACLQGYGVSVGLENAGSLVLDPGMSFRITTTIALVAGTTFLMWLGEQITLRGVGNGISLIIFSGIVAEIPRALASTFELGRTGALSATLIVIIFILIILTVLFIVFFERAMRKILINYPKRQMGNKVYGGESSHLPLKINTAGVIPAIFASALLLLPVTLTNFGFSSSDTFLNISSMFTQGQPLYMLLYASGIIFFSFFYTSIV
;
A
#
# COMPACT_ATOMS: atom_id res chain seq x y z
N LYS A 1 -8.52 -8.83 30.61
CA LYS A 1 -7.51 -8.26 29.67
C LYS A 1 -6.99 -9.28 28.63
N ALA A 2 -6.67 -10.53 28.98
CA ALA A 2 -6.17 -11.53 28.04
C ALA A 2 -7.26 -12.05 27.08
N SER A 3 -8.50 -12.20 27.54
CA SER A 3 -9.63 -12.64 26.73
C SER A 3 -10.02 -11.61 25.65
N ASP A 4 -9.96 -10.34 25.99
CA ASP A 4 -10.27 -9.23 25.05
C ASP A 4 -9.22 -9.15 23.93
N LEU A 5 -7.93 -9.25 24.27
CA LEU A 5 -6.85 -9.29 23.28
C LEU A 5 -6.98 -10.51 22.34
N LYS A 6 -7.30 -11.69 22.89
CA LYS A 6 -7.51 -12.91 22.10
C LYS A 6 -8.68 -12.73 21.11
N SER A 7 -9.78 -12.12 21.55
CA SER A 7 -10.93 -11.84 20.69
C SER A 7 -10.58 -10.88 19.54
N ARG A 8 -9.82 -9.81 19.81
CA ARG A 8 -9.36 -8.86 18.80
C ARG A 8 -8.43 -9.48 17.78
N ILE A 9 -7.50 -10.31 18.22
CA ILE A 9 -6.59 -11.05 17.31
C ILE A 9 -7.39 -12.00 16.43
N PHE A 10 -8.31 -12.77 17.00
CA PHE A 10 -9.16 -13.70 16.24
C PHE A 10 -10.01 -12.96 15.20
N PHE A 11 -10.62 -11.83 15.58
CA PHE A 11 -11.37 -10.99 14.67
C PHE A 11 -10.51 -10.49 13.50
N THR A 12 -9.29 -10.03 13.80
CA THR A 12 -8.35 -9.55 12.77
C THR A 12 -8.00 -10.68 11.79
N ILE A 13 -7.67 -11.87 12.29
CA ILE A 13 -7.34 -13.03 11.45
C ILE A 13 -8.55 -13.43 10.59
N ALA A 14 -9.75 -13.46 11.16
CA ALA A 14 -10.97 -13.79 10.41
C ALA A 14 -11.21 -12.82 9.24
N LEU A 15 -11.03 -11.52 9.45
CA LEU A 15 -11.18 -10.53 8.38
C LEU A 15 -10.06 -10.62 7.33
N LEU A 16 -8.83 -10.96 7.72
CA LEU A 16 -7.75 -11.21 6.75
C LEU A 16 -8.01 -12.47 5.90
N ILE A 17 -8.66 -13.49 6.45
CA ILE A 17 -9.12 -14.66 5.70
C ILE A 17 -10.19 -14.26 4.67
N VAL A 18 -11.15 -13.42 5.06
CA VAL A 18 -12.17 -12.88 4.13
C VAL A 18 -11.51 -12.10 2.99
N TYR A 19 -10.54 -11.23 3.32
CA TYR A 19 -9.74 -10.56 2.30
C TYR A 19 -9.08 -11.55 1.34
N ARG A 20 -8.45 -12.58 1.88
CA ARG A 20 -7.74 -13.58 1.06
C ARG A 20 -8.67 -14.35 0.14
N ILE A 21 -9.85 -14.75 0.61
CA ILE A 21 -10.87 -15.40 -0.23
C ILE A 21 -11.27 -14.49 -1.40
N GLY A 22 -11.50 -13.21 -1.15
CA GLY A 22 -11.88 -12.25 -2.20
C GLY A 22 -10.80 -12.03 -3.26
N THR A 23 -9.52 -12.24 -2.96
CA THR A 23 -8.44 -12.19 -3.97
C THR A 23 -8.47 -13.34 -4.98
N TYR A 24 -9.32 -14.35 -4.77
CA TYR A 24 -9.52 -15.49 -5.68
C TYR A 24 -10.84 -15.41 -6.46
N VAL A 25 -11.72 -14.45 -6.15
CA VAL A 25 -13.00 -14.28 -6.88
C VAL A 25 -12.71 -13.53 -8.19
N PRO A 26 -12.76 -14.20 -9.36
CA PRO A 26 -12.46 -13.55 -10.64
C PRO A 26 -13.54 -12.58 -11.05
N LEU A 27 -13.17 -11.60 -11.88
CA LEU A 27 -14.12 -10.72 -12.55
C LEU A 27 -14.90 -11.49 -13.64
N ALA A 28 -16.17 -11.17 -13.77
CA ALA A 28 -17.02 -11.79 -14.81
C ALA A 28 -16.61 -11.31 -16.21
N GLY A 29 -16.69 -12.21 -17.19
CA GLY A 29 -16.43 -11.90 -18.60
C GLY A 29 -14.97 -11.94 -19.03
N ILE A 30 -14.07 -12.48 -18.22
CA ILE A 30 -12.64 -12.66 -18.53
C ILE A 30 -12.35 -14.15 -18.74
N ASP A 31 -11.61 -14.47 -19.80
CA ASP A 31 -11.11 -15.83 -20.04
C ASP A 31 -9.87 -16.12 -19.18
N PRO A 32 -9.93 -17.12 -18.26
CA PRO A 32 -8.81 -17.46 -17.39
C PRO A 32 -7.57 -17.98 -18.12
N GLN A 33 -7.75 -18.62 -19.29
CA GLN A 33 -6.64 -19.21 -20.04
C GLN A 33 -5.84 -18.13 -20.79
N ALA A 34 -6.54 -17.22 -21.45
CA ALA A 34 -5.92 -16.07 -22.11
C ALA A 34 -5.23 -15.14 -21.09
N LEU A 35 -5.82 -14.99 -19.90
CA LEU A 35 -5.28 -14.17 -18.82
C LEU A 35 -3.90 -14.67 -18.34
N THR A 36 -3.71 -15.97 -18.20
CA THR A 36 -2.42 -16.52 -17.74
C THR A 36 -1.28 -16.24 -18.72
N GLN A 37 -1.55 -16.25 -20.03
CA GLN A 37 -0.55 -15.96 -21.05
C GLN A 37 -0.15 -14.48 -21.05
N VAL A 38 -1.13 -13.57 -21.06
CA VAL A 38 -0.86 -12.13 -21.09
C VAL A 38 -0.21 -11.64 -19.78
N MET A 39 -0.62 -12.18 -18.63
CA MET A 39 -0.07 -11.78 -17.34
C MET A 39 1.35 -12.29 -17.09
N SER A 40 1.79 -13.38 -17.73
CA SER A 40 3.17 -13.86 -17.59
C SER A 40 4.19 -12.84 -18.12
N ASP A 41 3.85 -12.12 -19.18
CA ASP A 41 4.72 -11.09 -19.76
C ASP A 41 4.58 -9.74 -19.01
N ALA A 42 3.38 -9.41 -18.55
CA ALA A 42 3.12 -8.18 -17.79
C ALA A 42 3.73 -8.18 -16.37
N GLN A 43 3.98 -9.35 -15.78
CA GLN A 43 4.62 -9.47 -14.45
C GLN A 43 6.05 -8.92 -14.39
N LYS A 44 6.74 -8.78 -15.51
CA LYS A 44 8.10 -8.25 -15.59
C LYS A 44 8.20 -6.73 -15.40
N GLY A 45 7.07 -6.02 -15.26
CA GLY A 45 6.99 -4.57 -15.16
C GLY A 45 6.35 -4.06 -13.87
N LEU A 46 5.87 -2.82 -13.90
CA LEU A 46 5.17 -2.15 -12.79
C LEU A 46 3.93 -2.91 -12.29
N LEU A 47 3.25 -3.64 -13.18
CA LEU A 47 2.14 -4.52 -12.81
C LEU A 47 2.55 -5.62 -11.82
N GLY A 48 3.82 -6.05 -11.84
CA GLY A 48 4.36 -6.98 -10.85
C GLY A 48 4.35 -6.41 -9.43
N MET A 49 4.72 -5.14 -9.23
CA MET A 49 4.61 -4.49 -7.92
C MET A 49 3.15 -4.39 -7.45
N PHE A 50 2.26 -3.96 -8.33
CA PHE A 50 0.83 -3.91 -8.03
C PHE A 50 0.30 -5.26 -7.58
N ASN A 51 0.74 -6.31 -8.24
CA ASN A 51 0.36 -7.68 -7.92
C ASN A 51 0.81 -8.10 -6.52
N VAL A 52 2.01 -7.72 -6.11
CA VAL A 52 2.53 -7.99 -4.76
C VAL A 52 1.69 -7.26 -3.70
N PHE A 53 1.38 -5.98 -3.88
CA PHE A 53 0.54 -5.21 -2.95
C PHE A 53 -0.91 -5.70 -2.89
N SER A 54 -1.44 -6.23 -4.00
CA SER A 54 -2.80 -6.80 -4.07
C SER A 54 -2.87 -8.27 -3.66
N GLY A 55 -1.74 -8.90 -3.29
CA GLY A 55 -1.68 -10.31 -2.90
C GLY A 55 -2.01 -11.29 -4.02
N GLY A 56 -1.60 -10.98 -5.26
CA GLY A 56 -1.85 -11.81 -6.43
C GLY A 56 -3.22 -11.58 -7.08
N ALA A 57 -4.01 -10.60 -6.62
CA ALA A 57 -5.34 -10.34 -7.18
C ALA A 57 -5.29 -9.79 -8.60
N VAL A 58 -4.23 -9.05 -8.97
CA VAL A 58 -4.05 -8.50 -10.32
C VAL A 58 -3.83 -9.61 -11.34
N THR A 59 -2.97 -10.57 -11.05
CA THR A 59 -2.69 -11.68 -11.98
C THR A 59 -3.88 -12.60 -12.20
N ARG A 60 -4.82 -12.64 -11.25
CA ARG A 60 -6.06 -13.41 -11.35
C ARG A 60 -7.23 -12.57 -11.84
N MET A 61 -7.02 -11.26 -12.06
CA MET A 61 -8.09 -10.29 -12.31
C MET A 61 -9.29 -10.50 -11.39
N ALA A 62 -8.99 -10.54 -10.09
CA ALA A 62 -10.00 -10.67 -9.05
C ALA A 62 -10.74 -9.35 -8.82
N ILE A 63 -11.89 -9.40 -8.14
CA ILE A 63 -12.63 -8.20 -7.74
C ILE A 63 -11.80 -7.24 -6.88
N PHE A 64 -10.75 -7.73 -6.22
CA PHE A 64 -9.79 -6.93 -5.46
C PHE A 64 -8.53 -6.56 -6.26
N ALA A 65 -8.58 -6.60 -7.60
CA ALA A 65 -7.42 -6.28 -8.43
C ALA A 65 -6.88 -4.86 -8.20
N LEU A 66 -7.73 -3.86 -8.00
CA LEU A 66 -7.30 -2.50 -7.62
C LEU A 66 -6.73 -2.45 -6.20
N GLY A 67 -7.02 -3.44 -5.36
CA GLY A 67 -6.58 -3.48 -3.98
C GLY A 67 -7.03 -2.25 -3.18
N ILE A 68 -6.15 -1.80 -2.30
CA ILE A 68 -6.39 -0.64 -1.44
C ILE A 68 -5.74 0.64 -1.99
N MET A 69 -5.12 0.56 -3.20
CA MET A 69 -4.37 1.67 -3.79
C MET A 69 -5.20 2.93 -4.03
N PRO A 70 -6.46 2.88 -4.52
CA PRO A 70 -7.29 4.08 -4.67
C PRO A 70 -7.51 4.82 -3.35
N TYR A 71 -7.66 4.08 -2.25
CA TYR A 71 -7.79 4.67 -0.91
C TYR A 71 -6.49 5.34 -0.46
N ILE A 72 -5.34 4.73 -0.71
CA ILE A 72 -4.05 5.31 -0.37
C ILE A 72 -3.86 6.62 -1.14
N SER A 73 -4.12 6.63 -2.46
CA SER A 73 -4.02 7.81 -3.30
C SER A 73 -4.95 8.94 -2.81
N ALA A 74 -6.21 8.63 -2.49
CA ALA A 74 -7.14 9.59 -1.92
C ALA A 74 -6.66 10.14 -0.58
N SER A 75 -6.15 9.27 0.30
CA SER A 75 -5.62 9.66 1.60
C SER A 75 -4.42 10.59 1.47
N ILE A 76 -3.52 10.33 0.51
CA ILE A 76 -2.37 11.19 0.22
C ILE A 76 -2.84 12.58 -0.21
N ILE A 77 -3.76 12.64 -1.19
CA ILE A 77 -4.29 13.91 -1.71
C ILE A 77 -4.90 14.73 -0.57
N ILE A 78 -5.73 14.12 0.27
CA ILE A 78 -6.35 14.80 1.40
C ILE A 78 -5.31 15.24 2.44
N GLN A 79 -4.29 14.44 2.72
CA GLN A 79 -3.21 14.82 3.64
C GLN A 79 -2.38 15.99 3.10
N LEU A 80 -2.06 16.00 1.81
CA LEU A 80 -1.39 17.13 1.16
C LEU A 80 -2.25 18.40 1.25
N LEU A 81 -3.56 18.27 1.00
CA LEU A 81 -4.50 19.38 1.12
C LEU A 81 -4.60 19.92 2.56
N THR A 82 -4.45 19.08 3.59
CA THR A 82 -4.41 19.57 4.98
C THR A 82 -3.17 20.41 5.29
N GLY A 83 -2.08 20.22 4.53
CA GLY A 83 -0.87 21.04 4.64
C GLY A 83 -0.95 22.37 3.89
N VAL A 84 -1.68 22.43 2.77
CA VAL A 84 -1.68 23.56 1.84
C VAL A 84 -2.93 24.44 1.97
N SER A 85 -4.11 23.83 2.20
CA SER A 85 -5.39 24.56 2.25
C SER A 85 -5.81 24.90 3.66
N ASP A 86 -6.10 26.20 3.90
CA ASP A 86 -6.59 26.67 5.20
C ASP A 86 -7.92 26.02 5.62
N TYR A 87 -8.78 25.68 4.65
CA TYR A 87 -10.03 24.97 4.94
C TYR A 87 -9.77 23.62 5.61
N PHE A 88 -8.89 22.81 5.04
CA PHE A 88 -8.56 21.49 5.60
C PHE A 88 -7.75 21.59 6.89
N LYS A 89 -6.91 22.62 7.02
CA LYS A 89 -6.17 22.93 8.24
C LYS A 89 -7.11 23.25 9.40
N ASN A 90 -8.09 24.12 9.17
CA ASN A 90 -9.13 24.46 10.14
C ASN A 90 -9.99 23.22 10.50
N LEU A 91 -10.27 22.36 9.51
CA LEU A 91 -10.99 21.11 9.74
C LEU A 91 -10.20 20.18 10.67
N LYS A 92 -8.88 20.06 10.48
CA LYS A 92 -7.99 19.28 11.36
C LYS A 92 -7.99 19.81 12.80
N GLN A 93 -8.09 21.13 12.99
CA GLN A 93 -8.14 21.76 14.32
C GLN A 93 -9.46 21.54 15.06
N GLN A 94 -10.55 21.20 14.38
CA GLN A 94 -11.86 20.91 14.99
C GLN A 94 -11.92 19.56 15.75
N GLY A 95 -10.79 18.86 15.90
CA GLY A 95 -10.71 17.62 16.67
C GLY A 95 -11.47 16.45 16.01
N GLU A 96 -12.29 15.73 16.78
CA GLU A 96 -13.00 14.54 16.29
C GLU A 96 -14.00 14.80 15.17
N ILE A 97 -14.70 15.94 15.19
CA ILE A 97 -15.69 16.31 14.18
C ILE A 97 -14.99 16.54 12.83
N GLY A 98 -13.86 17.26 12.85
CA GLY A 98 -13.06 17.49 11.67
C GLY A 98 -12.44 16.20 11.13
N ARG A 99 -11.94 15.31 11.99
CA ARG A 99 -11.44 13.98 11.60
C ARG A 99 -12.49 13.16 10.87
N LYS A 100 -13.74 13.12 11.37
CA LYS A 100 -14.84 12.40 10.70
C LYS A 100 -15.10 12.95 9.30
N LYS A 101 -15.12 14.29 9.13
CA LYS A 101 -15.28 14.92 7.81
C LYS A 101 -14.11 14.59 6.86
N ILE A 102 -12.87 14.66 7.33
CA ILE A 102 -11.68 14.30 6.56
C ILE A 102 -11.76 12.84 6.09
N THR A 103 -12.10 11.91 6.97
CA THR A 103 -12.29 10.49 6.62
C THR A 103 -13.41 10.32 5.59
N GLN A 104 -14.51 11.05 5.72
CA GLN A 104 -15.62 11.00 4.77
C GLN A 104 -15.21 11.51 3.37
N LEU A 105 -14.46 12.61 3.32
CA LEU A 105 -13.91 13.13 2.05
C LEU A 105 -12.91 12.14 1.42
N THR A 106 -12.08 11.49 2.24
CA THR A 106 -11.18 10.43 1.76
C THR A 106 -11.96 9.27 1.13
N ARG A 107 -13.06 8.84 1.74
CA ARG A 107 -13.93 7.78 1.18
C ARG A 107 -14.53 8.19 -0.18
N TYR A 108 -15.05 9.40 -0.31
CA TYR A 108 -15.57 9.89 -1.59
C TYR A 108 -14.48 10.01 -2.65
N GLY A 109 -13.30 10.53 -2.28
CA GLY A 109 -12.13 10.56 -3.15
C GLY A 109 -11.69 9.16 -3.59
N THR A 110 -11.75 8.18 -2.70
CA THR A 110 -11.46 6.78 -2.99
C THR A 110 -12.40 6.21 -4.06
N VAL A 111 -13.69 6.42 -3.91
CA VAL A 111 -14.69 5.94 -4.89
C VAL A 111 -14.46 6.59 -6.25
N LEU A 112 -14.20 7.89 -6.29
CA LEU A 112 -13.94 8.61 -7.53
C LEU A 112 -12.69 8.08 -8.24
N ILE A 113 -11.58 7.94 -7.51
CA ILE A 113 -10.31 7.40 -8.06
C ILE A 113 -10.51 5.94 -8.50
N ALA A 114 -11.20 5.13 -7.71
CA ALA A 114 -11.51 3.74 -8.05
C ALA A 114 -12.37 3.62 -9.32
N CYS A 115 -13.35 4.51 -9.53
CA CYS A 115 -14.11 4.57 -10.77
C CYS A 115 -13.23 4.88 -11.97
N LEU A 116 -12.38 5.89 -11.87
CA LEU A 116 -11.46 6.26 -12.93
C LEU A 116 -10.49 5.11 -13.25
N GLN A 117 -9.84 4.55 -12.24
CA GLN A 117 -8.90 3.44 -12.41
C GLN A 117 -9.59 2.17 -12.92
N GLY A 118 -10.77 1.84 -12.39
CA GLY A 118 -11.56 0.69 -12.81
C GLY A 118 -12.00 0.77 -14.28
N TYR A 119 -12.42 1.95 -14.73
CA TYR A 119 -12.73 2.18 -16.13
C TYR A 119 -11.48 2.03 -17.02
N GLY A 120 -10.34 2.59 -16.61
CA GLY A 120 -9.10 2.44 -17.36
C GLY A 120 -8.62 0.99 -17.45
N VAL A 121 -8.72 0.23 -16.36
CA VAL A 121 -8.41 -1.21 -16.37
C VAL A 121 -9.36 -1.96 -17.32
N SER A 122 -10.65 -1.66 -17.33
CA SER A 122 -11.62 -2.32 -18.22
C SER A 122 -11.32 -2.06 -19.70
N VAL A 123 -10.97 -0.82 -20.06
CA VAL A 123 -10.54 -0.45 -21.42
C VAL A 123 -9.22 -1.13 -21.79
N GLY A 124 -8.27 -1.16 -20.86
CA GLY A 124 -6.98 -1.84 -21.06
C GLY A 124 -7.14 -3.34 -21.30
N LEU A 125 -8.05 -4.00 -20.60
CA LEU A 125 -8.36 -5.42 -20.80
C LEU A 125 -9.00 -5.71 -22.18
N GLU A 126 -9.91 -4.84 -22.65
CA GLU A 126 -10.47 -4.98 -24.00
C GLU A 126 -9.40 -4.83 -25.10
N ASN A 127 -8.48 -3.88 -24.93
CA ASN A 127 -7.39 -3.64 -25.88
C ASN A 127 -6.31 -4.73 -25.88
N ALA A 128 -6.26 -5.55 -24.85
CA ALA A 128 -5.28 -6.64 -24.71
C ALA A 128 -5.62 -7.90 -25.54
N GLY A 129 -6.55 -7.82 -26.47
CA GLY A 129 -6.87 -8.90 -27.43
C GLY A 129 -7.97 -9.84 -26.92
N SER A 130 -7.73 -11.16 -26.93
CA SER A 130 -8.72 -12.21 -26.66
C SER A 130 -9.05 -12.44 -25.17
N LEU A 131 -8.76 -11.47 -24.28
CA LEU A 131 -9.00 -11.61 -22.84
C LEU A 131 -10.45 -11.52 -22.44
N VAL A 132 -11.25 -10.73 -23.17
CA VAL A 132 -12.63 -10.44 -22.87
C VAL A 132 -13.53 -11.26 -23.79
N LEU A 133 -14.47 -12.02 -23.20
CA LEU A 133 -15.41 -12.86 -23.95
C LEU A 133 -16.36 -12.04 -24.79
N ASP A 134 -16.94 -10.98 -24.22
CA ASP A 134 -17.89 -10.09 -24.88
C ASP A 134 -17.43 -8.63 -24.70
N PRO A 135 -16.58 -8.10 -25.60
CA PRO A 135 -16.13 -6.72 -25.53
C PRO A 135 -17.28 -5.74 -25.79
N GLY A 136 -17.34 -4.66 -25.01
CA GLY A 136 -18.37 -3.63 -25.19
C GLY A 136 -18.65 -2.83 -23.92
N MET A 137 -19.55 -1.85 -24.05
CA MET A 137 -19.90 -0.94 -22.96
C MET A 137 -20.45 -1.68 -21.73
N SER A 138 -21.15 -2.80 -21.93
CA SER A 138 -21.67 -3.63 -20.84
C SER A 138 -20.52 -4.20 -19.99
N PHE A 139 -19.48 -4.74 -20.61
CA PHE A 139 -18.29 -5.24 -19.89
C PHE A 139 -17.58 -4.13 -19.12
N ARG A 140 -17.38 -2.96 -19.75
CA ARG A 140 -16.70 -1.82 -19.10
C ARG A 140 -17.43 -1.38 -17.84
N ILE A 141 -18.76 -1.22 -17.91
CA ILE A 141 -19.59 -0.79 -16.79
C ILE A 141 -19.57 -1.85 -15.67
N THR A 142 -19.80 -3.11 -16.02
CA THR A 142 -19.87 -4.21 -15.05
C THR A 142 -18.52 -4.39 -14.34
N THR A 143 -17.42 -4.39 -15.08
CA THR A 143 -16.06 -4.52 -14.53
C THR A 143 -15.71 -3.32 -13.64
N THR A 144 -16.04 -2.09 -14.07
CA THR A 144 -15.81 -0.89 -13.26
C THR A 144 -16.57 -0.95 -11.94
N ILE A 145 -17.86 -1.29 -11.98
CA ILE A 145 -18.69 -1.42 -10.78
C ILE A 145 -18.14 -2.51 -9.85
N ALA A 146 -17.74 -3.67 -10.38
CA ALA A 146 -17.19 -4.76 -9.60
C ALA A 146 -15.88 -4.35 -8.90
N LEU A 147 -14.97 -3.67 -9.60
CA LEU A 147 -13.71 -3.18 -9.05
C LEU A 147 -13.92 -2.09 -7.98
N VAL A 148 -14.85 -1.16 -8.21
CA VAL A 148 -15.20 -0.12 -7.22
C VAL A 148 -15.84 -0.73 -5.98
N ALA A 149 -16.75 -1.70 -6.16
CA ALA A 149 -17.35 -2.42 -5.05
C ALA A 149 -16.27 -3.17 -4.24
N GLY A 150 -15.34 -3.85 -4.91
CA GLY A 150 -14.21 -4.54 -4.28
C GLY A 150 -13.33 -3.59 -3.46
N THR A 151 -12.93 -2.46 -4.04
CA THR A 151 -12.13 -1.44 -3.34
C THR A 151 -12.86 -0.83 -2.14
N THR A 152 -14.15 -0.52 -2.29
CA THR A 152 -14.98 0.03 -1.21
C THR A 152 -15.14 -0.98 -0.07
N PHE A 153 -15.31 -2.26 -0.41
CA PHE A 153 -15.37 -3.34 0.56
C PHE A 153 -14.03 -3.50 1.32
N LEU A 154 -12.89 -3.44 0.62
CA LEU A 154 -11.58 -3.48 1.26
C LEU A 154 -11.33 -2.30 2.19
N MET A 155 -11.74 -1.10 1.80
CA MET A 155 -11.69 0.08 2.65
C MET A 155 -12.50 -0.13 3.92
N TRP A 156 -13.75 -0.59 3.80
CA TRP A 156 -14.60 -0.90 4.95
C TRP A 156 -13.98 -1.98 5.85
N LEU A 157 -13.44 -3.04 5.25
CA LEU A 157 -12.78 -4.12 5.96
C LEU A 157 -11.56 -3.62 6.77
N GLY A 158 -10.73 -2.76 6.18
CA GLY A 158 -9.61 -2.11 6.84
C GLY A 158 -10.05 -1.24 8.03
N GLU A 159 -11.14 -0.50 7.88
CA GLU A 159 -11.72 0.28 8.97
C GLU A 159 -12.25 -0.61 10.11
N GLN A 160 -12.92 -1.73 9.80
CA GLN A 160 -13.39 -2.67 10.83
C GLN A 160 -12.23 -3.28 11.61
N ILE A 161 -11.13 -3.65 10.94
CA ILE A 161 -9.92 -4.15 11.62
C ILE A 161 -9.34 -3.07 12.53
N THR A 162 -9.28 -1.82 12.08
CA THR A 162 -8.76 -0.70 12.88
C THR A 162 -9.62 -0.43 14.11
N LEU A 163 -10.96 -0.50 13.98
CA LEU A 163 -11.89 -0.20 15.05
C LEU A 163 -12.02 -1.32 16.10
N ARG A 164 -12.06 -2.57 15.66
CA ARG A 164 -12.38 -3.74 16.50
C ARG A 164 -11.25 -4.74 16.65
N GLY A 165 -10.24 -4.67 15.77
CA GLY A 165 -9.10 -5.57 15.74
C GLY A 165 -7.88 -5.00 16.46
N VAL A 166 -6.70 -5.31 15.91
CA VAL A 166 -5.38 -4.90 16.42
C VAL A 166 -4.65 -4.08 15.35
N GLY A 167 -4.17 -2.90 15.73
CA GLY A 167 -3.34 -2.06 14.87
C GLY A 167 -4.10 -1.36 13.73
N ASN A 168 -3.37 -0.96 12.68
CA ASN A 168 -3.95 -0.31 11.50
C ASN A 168 -4.39 -1.36 10.47
N GLY A 169 -5.70 -1.46 10.25
CA GLY A 169 -6.28 -2.48 9.37
C GLY A 169 -5.83 -2.38 7.92
N ILE A 170 -5.62 -1.17 7.41
CA ILE A 170 -5.14 -0.93 6.04
C ILE A 170 -3.74 -1.49 5.86
N SER A 171 -2.84 -1.18 6.80
CA SER A 171 -1.47 -1.70 6.80
C SER A 171 -1.44 -3.24 6.93
N LEU A 172 -2.36 -3.82 7.70
CA LEU A 172 -2.47 -5.26 7.84
C LEU A 172 -2.97 -5.96 6.57
N ILE A 173 -3.88 -5.34 5.83
CA ILE A 173 -4.33 -5.86 4.53
C ILE A 173 -3.16 -5.87 3.53
N ILE A 174 -2.39 -4.78 3.44
CA ILE A 174 -1.20 -4.71 2.58
C ILE A 174 -0.16 -5.76 3.01
N PHE A 175 0.12 -5.85 4.30
CA PHE A 175 1.02 -6.85 4.86
C PHE A 175 0.59 -8.28 4.52
N SER A 176 -0.68 -8.60 4.67
CA SER A 176 -1.24 -9.91 4.33
C SER A 176 -1.08 -10.22 2.84
N GLY A 177 -1.24 -9.23 1.96
CA GLY A 177 -0.98 -9.37 0.52
C GLY A 177 0.48 -9.74 0.23
N ILE A 178 1.42 -9.00 0.81
CA ILE A 178 2.86 -9.23 0.62
C ILE A 178 3.29 -10.59 1.17
N VAL A 179 2.88 -10.93 2.40
CA VAL A 179 3.24 -12.20 3.05
C VAL A 179 2.69 -13.40 2.28
N ALA A 180 1.53 -13.28 1.65
CA ALA A 180 0.93 -14.35 0.88
C ALA A 180 1.72 -14.76 -0.38
N GLU A 181 2.58 -13.88 -0.92
CA GLU A 181 3.44 -14.17 -2.06
C GLU A 181 4.81 -14.77 -1.65
N ILE A 182 5.17 -14.71 -0.36
CA ILE A 182 6.46 -15.25 0.14
C ILE A 182 6.62 -16.74 -0.16
N PRO A 183 5.63 -17.62 0.11
CA PRO A 183 5.79 -19.06 -0.17
C PRO A 183 6.06 -19.34 -1.65
N ARG A 184 5.40 -18.60 -2.54
CA ARG A 184 5.60 -18.74 -4.00
C ARG A 184 6.98 -18.25 -4.42
N ALA A 185 7.44 -17.14 -3.89
CA ALA A 185 8.77 -16.61 -4.15
C ALA A 185 9.87 -17.56 -3.68
N LEU A 186 9.70 -18.17 -2.50
CA LEU A 186 10.61 -19.19 -1.98
C LEU A 186 10.65 -20.42 -2.88
N ALA A 187 9.49 -20.96 -3.26
CA ALA A 187 9.40 -22.11 -4.16
C ALA A 187 10.11 -21.85 -5.49
N SER A 188 9.87 -20.67 -6.10
CA SER A 188 10.54 -20.28 -7.35
C SER A 188 12.05 -20.16 -7.18
N THR A 189 12.53 -19.62 -6.05
CA THR A 189 13.98 -19.50 -5.77
C THR A 189 14.64 -20.87 -5.66
N PHE A 190 14.00 -21.82 -4.97
CA PHE A 190 14.50 -23.18 -4.85
C PHE A 190 14.48 -23.92 -6.20
N GLU A 191 13.47 -23.68 -7.03
CA GLU A 191 13.39 -24.27 -8.36
C GLU A 191 14.49 -23.75 -9.29
N LEU A 192 14.78 -22.46 -9.25
CA LEU A 192 15.92 -21.87 -9.97
C LEU A 192 17.27 -22.44 -9.49
N GLY A 193 17.39 -22.77 -8.21
CA GLY A 193 18.55 -23.48 -7.68
C GLY A 193 18.65 -24.92 -8.19
N ARG A 194 17.51 -25.63 -8.28
CA ARG A 194 17.46 -27.02 -8.77
C ARG A 194 17.76 -27.11 -10.28
N THR A 195 17.31 -26.15 -11.07
CA THR A 195 17.58 -26.07 -12.52
C THR A 195 18.99 -25.58 -12.85
N GLY A 196 19.80 -25.19 -11.86
CA GLY A 196 21.15 -24.68 -12.04
C GLY A 196 21.25 -23.24 -12.55
N ALA A 197 20.11 -22.54 -12.67
CA ALA A 197 20.08 -21.12 -13.03
C ALA A 197 20.65 -20.23 -11.93
N LEU A 198 20.55 -20.66 -10.66
CA LEU A 198 21.17 -20.00 -9.51
C LEU A 198 22.12 -20.97 -8.80
N SER A 199 23.32 -20.50 -8.47
CA SER A 199 24.26 -21.29 -7.67
C SER A 199 23.76 -21.41 -6.22
N ALA A 200 24.02 -22.54 -5.56
CA ALA A 200 23.65 -22.75 -4.15
C ALA A 200 24.22 -21.66 -3.24
N THR A 201 25.43 -21.19 -3.52
CA THR A 201 26.08 -20.09 -2.78
C THR A 201 25.27 -18.80 -2.87
N LEU A 202 24.73 -18.48 -4.04
CA LEU A 202 23.96 -17.26 -4.28
C LEU A 202 22.61 -17.31 -3.53
N ILE A 203 21.99 -18.49 -3.46
CA ILE A 203 20.75 -18.69 -2.66
C ILE A 203 21.02 -18.42 -1.18
N VAL A 204 22.12 -18.96 -0.63
CA VAL A 204 22.50 -18.71 0.78
C VAL A 204 22.75 -17.22 1.03
N ILE A 205 23.44 -16.54 0.12
CA ILE A 205 23.68 -15.10 0.21
C ILE A 205 22.37 -14.32 0.23
N ILE A 206 21.40 -14.66 -0.64
CA ILE A 206 20.06 -14.02 -0.66
C ILE A 206 19.36 -14.18 0.69
N PHE A 207 19.35 -15.39 1.28
CA PHE A 207 18.73 -15.62 2.58
C PHE A 207 19.40 -14.82 3.71
N ILE A 208 20.73 -14.78 3.73
CA ILE A 208 21.48 -13.99 4.70
C ILE A 208 21.11 -12.50 4.54
N LEU A 209 21.05 -12.00 3.31
CA LEU A 209 20.71 -10.61 3.01
C LEU A 209 19.29 -10.26 3.45
N ILE A 210 18.31 -11.15 3.25
CA ILE A 210 16.94 -10.97 3.72
C ILE A 210 16.92 -10.84 5.24
N ILE A 211 17.56 -11.76 5.96
CA ILE A 211 17.60 -11.73 7.43
C ILE A 211 18.28 -10.44 7.93
N LEU A 212 19.39 -10.06 7.33
CA LEU A 212 20.15 -8.87 7.69
C LEU A 212 19.34 -7.59 7.45
N THR A 213 18.58 -7.53 6.34
CA THR A 213 17.68 -6.43 6.02
C THR A 213 16.55 -6.31 7.05
N VAL A 214 15.92 -7.43 7.43
CA VAL A 214 14.87 -7.43 8.45
C VAL A 214 15.41 -6.97 9.80
N LEU A 215 16.57 -7.47 10.22
CA LEU A 215 17.23 -7.05 11.47
C LEU A 215 17.53 -5.55 11.46
N PHE A 216 18.04 -5.03 10.36
CA PHE A 216 18.35 -3.61 10.18
C PHE A 216 17.10 -2.74 10.30
N ILE A 217 16.01 -3.12 9.61
CA ILE A 217 14.73 -2.41 9.69
C ILE A 217 14.17 -2.42 11.11
N VAL A 218 14.16 -3.58 11.78
CA VAL A 218 13.67 -3.70 13.16
C VAL A 218 14.53 -2.85 14.12
N PHE A 219 15.84 -2.80 13.91
CA PHE A 219 16.74 -1.95 14.72
C PHE A 219 16.35 -0.46 14.58
N PHE A 220 16.13 0.04 13.36
CA PHE A 220 15.73 1.43 13.13
C PHE A 220 14.32 1.75 13.65
N GLU A 221 13.36 0.83 13.45
CA GLU A 221 11.97 1.01 13.92
C GLU A 221 11.87 1.05 15.47
N ARG A 222 12.76 0.34 16.15
CA ARG A 222 12.84 0.36 17.63
C ARG A 222 13.72 1.47 18.18
N ALA A 223 14.52 2.13 17.35
CA ALA A 223 15.43 3.16 17.77
C ALA A 223 14.70 4.40 18.29
N MET A 224 15.04 4.82 19.50
CA MET A 224 14.45 5.98 20.16
C MET A 224 15.55 6.92 20.62
N ARG A 225 15.39 8.21 20.35
CA ARG A 225 16.22 9.28 20.91
C ARG A 225 15.64 9.66 22.27
N LYS A 226 16.41 9.47 23.34
CA LYS A 226 16.03 9.84 24.71
C LYS A 226 16.52 11.25 24.99
N ILE A 227 15.60 12.18 25.21
CA ILE A 227 15.92 13.56 25.64
C ILE A 227 15.78 13.62 27.15
N LEU A 228 16.82 14.09 27.82
CA LEU A 228 16.85 14.25 29.27
C LEU A 228 15.97 15.45 29.67
N ILE A 229 14.99 15.22 30.54
CA ILE A 229 14.14 16.25 31.14
C ILE A 229 14.52 16.36 32.61
N ASN A 230 14.97 17.52 33.02
CA ASN A 230 15.24 17.82 34.41
C ASN A 230 14.02 18.51 35.04
N TYR A 231 13.42 17.87 36.02
CA TYR A 231 12.34 18.48 36.79
C TYR A 231 12.93 19.39 37.87
N PRO A 232 12.43 20.63 38.06
CA PRO A 232 12.88 21.51 39.12
C PRO A 232 12.54 20.92 40.47
N LYS A 233 13.48 21.04 41.42
CA LYS A 233 13.28 20.63 42.82
C LYS A 233 12.24 21.57 43.47
N ARG A 234 11.19 20.98 44.03
CA ARG A 234 10.20 21.74 44.84
C ARG A 234 10.54 21.57 46.31
N GLN A 235 10.68 22.70 47.03
CA GLN A 235 10.87 22.71 48.45
C GLN A 235 9.50 23.02 49.10
N MET A 236 8.97 22.10 49.89
CA MET A 236 7.82 22.29 50.76
C MET A 236 8.26 22.19 52.21
N GLY A 237 8.46 23.33 52.86
CA GLY A 237 8.99 23.41 54.21
C GLY A 237 10.44 22.91 54.25
N ASN A 238 10.76 22.03 55.20
CA ASN A 238 12.11 21.47 55.40
C ASN A 238 12.41 20.22 54.51
N LYS A 239 11.47 19.81 53.65
CA LYS A 239 11.63 18.67 52.77
C LYS A 239 11.73 19.09 51.30
N VAL A 240 12.77 18.63 50.64
CA VAL A 240 13.00 18.83 49.20
C VAL A 240 12.42 17.63 48.45
N TYR A 241 11.37 17.89 47.65
CA TYR A 241 10.76 16.88 46.77
C TYR A 241 11.13 17.14 45.32
N GLY A 242 11.48 16.08 44.59
CA GLY A 242 11.79 16.15 43.18
C GLY A 242 13.30 16.18 42.91
N GLY A 243 13.65 16.18 41.66
CA GLY A 243 15.02 16.08 41.17
C GLY A 243 15.28 14.77 40.47
N GLU A 244 14.22 13.97 40.18
CA GLU A 244 14.36 12.82 39.29
C GLU A 244 14.46 13.31 37.84
N SER A 245 15.48 12.83 37.14
CA SER A 245 15.61 13.06 35.71
C SER A 245 14.80 12.00 34.97
N SER A 246 13.81 12.45 34.18
CA SER A 246 13.05 11.59 33.28
C SER A 246 13.56 11.74 31.84
N HIS A 247 13.30 10.74 31.00
CA HIS A 247 13.68 10.76 29.60
C HIS A 247 12.41 10.78 28.73
N LEU A 248 12.35 11.74 27.79
CA LEU A 248 11.31 11.75 26.76
C LEU A 248 11.78 10.87 25.59
N PRO A 249 11.12 9.72 25.33
CA PRO A 249 11.48 8.88 24.21
C PRO A 249 10.83 9.42 22.92
N LEU A 250 11.66 9.84 21.96
CA LEU A 250 11.22 10.22 20.61
C LEU A 250 11.63 9.13 19.62
N LYS A 251 10.71 8.62 18.84
CA LYS A 251 11.03 7.70 17.74
C LYS A 251 11.88 8.42 16.69
N ILE A 252 12.91 7.74 16.18
CA ILE A 252 13.74 8.28 15.09
C ILE A 252 12.95 8.27 13.78
N ASN A 253 12.23 7.18 13.49
CA ASN A 253 11.37 7.08 12.33
C ASN A 253 9.90 7.28 12.74
N THR A 254 9.41 8.51 12.70
CA THR A 254 8.00 8.84 12.96
C THR A 254 7.11 8.58 11.76
N ALA A 255 7.66 8.62 10.55
CA ALA A 255 6.92 8.44 9.31
C ALA A 255 6.59 6.97 8.99
N GLY A 256 7.40 6.02 9.49
CA GLY A 256 7.20 4.58 9.28
C GLY A 256 7.28 4.18 7.79
N VAL A 257 6.37 3.30 7.36
CA VAL A 257 6.31 2.79 5.98
C VAL A 257 5.52 3.69 5.03
N ILE A 258 4.79 4.68 5.55
CA ILE A 258 3.86 5.53 4.79
C ILE A 258 4.55 6.25 3.61
N PRO A 259 5.74 6.86 3.74
CA PRO A 259 6.42 7.52 2.64
C PRO A 259 6.73 6.60 1.45
N ALA A 260 7.11 5.36 1.70
CA ALA A 260 7.39 4.39 0.64
C ALA A 260 6.12 4.05 -0.16
N ILE A 261 4.98 3.89 0.54
CA ILE A 261 3.69 3.64 -0.09
C ILE A 261 3.25 4.87 -0.91
N PHE A 262 3.48 6.09 -0.40
CA PHE A 262 3.14 7.33 -1.10
C PHE A 262 3.97 7.51 -2.37
N ALA A 263 5.28 7.30 -2.29
CA ALA A 263 6.16 7.37 -3.45
C ALA A 263 5.76 6.35 -4.53
N SER A 264 5.43 5.11 -4.15
CA SER A 264 4.98 4.09 -5.10
C SER A 264 3.65 4.46 -5.75
N ALA A 265 2.67 4.96 -4.97
CA ALA A 265 1.37 5.38 -5.49
C ALA A 265 1.50 6.55 -6.49
N LEU A 266 2.37 7.51 -6.20
CA LEU A 266 2.60 8.67 -7.08
C LEU A 266 3.27 8.26 -8.40
N LEU A 267 4.24 7.34 -8.36
CA LEU A 267 4.90 6.84 -9.57
C LEU A 267 3.99 5.96 -10.43
N LEU A 268 2.95 5.36 -9.84
CA LEU A 268 1.97 4.59 -10.58
C LEU A 268 0.93 5.45 -11.31
N LEU A 269 0.72 6.71 -10.91
CA LEU A 269 -0.23 7.62 -11.57
C LEU A 269 0.05 7.81 -13.08
N PRO A 270 1.29 8.12 -13.54
CA PRO A 270 1.57 8.25 -14.97
C PRO A 270 1.27 6.98 -15.75
N VAL A 271 1.60 5.81 -15.19
CA VAL A 271 1.37 4.51 -15.83
C VAL A 271 -0.11 4.18 -15.94
N THR A 272 -0.90 4.51 -14.91
CA THR A 272 -2.35 4.35 -15.02
C THR A 272 -2.95 5.28 -16.06
N LEU A 273 -2.47 6.52 -16.18
CA LEU A 273 -2.92 7.47 -17.20
C LEU A 273 -2.60 7.02 -18.63
N THR A 274 -1.48 6.32 -18.86
CA THR A 274 -1.17 5.74 -20.19
C THR A 274 -2.18 4.68 -20.59
N ASN A 275 -2.64 3.88 -19.66
CA ASN A 275 -3.66 2.84 -19.93
C ASN A 275 -5.04 3.42 -20.26
N PHE A 276 -5.31 4.70 -19.92
CA PHE A 276 -6.57 5.40 -20.25
C PHE A 276 -6.68 5.84 -21.72
N GLY A 277 -5.72 5.49 -22.58
CA GLY A 277 -5.76 5.88 -24.00
C GLY A 277 -5.55 7.38 -24.26
N PHE A 278 -5.11 8.15 -23.27
CA PHE A 278 -4.73 9.55 -23.45
C PHE A 278 -3.41 9.73 -24.22
N SER A 279 -2.75 8.64 -24.60
CA SER A 279 -1.48 8.71 -25.30
C SER A 279 -1.49 7.94 -26.61
N SER A 280 -1.90 8.62 -27.66
CA SER A 280 -1.55 8.28 -29.04
C SER A 280 -0.21 8.90 -29.49
N SER A 281 0.56 9.53 -28.59
CA SER A 281 1.85 10.12 -28.96
C SER A 281 3.01 9.24 -28.51
N ASP A 282 3.91 8.93 -29.45
CA ASP A 282 5.15 8.13 -29.22
C ASP A 282 6.02 8.70 -28.09
N THR A 283 5.95 10.00 -27.84
CA THR A 283 6.66 10.67 -26.76
C THR A 283 6.18 10.22 -25.38
N PHE A 284 4.90 9.95 -25.20
CA PHE A 284 4.33 9.53 -23.93
C PHE A 284 4.65 8.06 -23.64
N LEU A 285 4.68 7.22 -24.69
CA LEU A 285 5.10 5.82 -24.58
C LEU A 285 6.59 5.71 -24.20
N ASN A 286 7.44 6.55 -24.76
CA ASN A 286 8.87 6.63 -24.41
C ASN A 286 9.07 7.11 -22.97
N ILE A 287 8.27 8.07 -22.50
CA ILE A 287 8.33 8.53 -21.12
C ILE A 287 7.86 7.39 -20.18
N SER A 288 6.76 6.71 -20.50
CA SER A 288 6.26 5.61 -19.65
C SER A 288 7.25 4.45 -19.54
N SER A 289 8.00 4.14 -20.59
CA SER A 289 9.05 3.12 -20.56
C SER A 289 10.21 3.48 -19.64
N MET A 290 10.53 4.75 -19.45
CA MET A 290 11.54 5.23 -18.50
C MET A 290 11.12 5.04 -17.02
N PHE A 291 9.80 4.96 -16.75
CA PHE A 291 9.24 4.69 -15.43
C PHE A 291 9.10 3.20 -15.13
N THR A 292 9.63 2.31 -15.97
CA THR A 292 9.60 0.86 -15.73
C THR A 292 10.60 0.47 -14.65
N GLN A 293 10.22 -0.53 -13.82
CA GLN A 293 11.11 -1.08 -12.80
C GLN A 293 12.43 -1.57 -13.38
N GLY A 294 13.52 -1.29 -12.67
CA GLY A 294 14.87 -1.64 -13.12
C GLY A 294 15.59 -0.54 -13.90
N GLN A 295 14.89 0.51 -14.30
CA GLN A 295 15.52 1.70 -14.89
C GLN A 295 16.14 2.57 -13.79
N PRO A 296 17.35 3.10 -13.98
CA PRO A 296 18.02 3.94 -12.98
C PRO A 296 17.23 5.21 -12.66
N LEU A 297 16.51 5.78 -13.62
CA LEU A 297 15.64 6.94 -13.43
C LEU A 297 14.49 6.62 -12.47
N TYR A 298 13.84 5.46 -12.62
CA TYR A 298 12.79 5.01 -11.71
C TYR A 298 13.31 4.88 -10.28
N MET A 299 14.48 4.24 -10.09
CA MET A 299 15.08 4.08 -8.76
C MET A 299 15.39 5.43 -8.10
N LEU A 300 15.93 6.38 -8.89
CA LEU A 300 16.27 7.71 -8.40
C LEU A 300 15.01 8.50 -8.01
N LEU A 301 13.96 8.47 -8.84
CA LEU A 301 12.68 9.12 -8.54
C LEU A 301 11.97 8.48 -7.34
N TYR A 302 12.01 7.17 -7.23
CA TYR A 302 11.44 6.46 -6.09
C TYR A 302 12.15 6.81 -4.80
N ALA A 303 13.48 6.77 -4.79
CA ALA A 303 14.28 7.15 -3.62
C ALA A 303 14.08 8.62 -3.22
N SER A 304 14.10 9.54 -4.18
CA SER A 304 13.84 10.96 -3.93
C SER A 304 12.42 11.21 -3.43
N GLY A 305 11.44 10.49 -3.96
CA GLY A 305 10.06 10.52 -3.50
C GLY A 305 9.91 10.06 -2.05
N ILE A 306 10.57 8.95 -1.67
CA ILE A 306 10.57 8.47 -0.29
C ILE A 306 11.17 9.51 0.65
N ILE A 307 12.31 10.11 0.28
CA ILE A 307 12.97 11.15 1.09
C ILE A 307 12.04 12.35 1.25
N PHE A 308 11.47 12.86 0.15
CA PHE A 308 10.54 13.98 0.17
C PHE A 308 9.34 13.73 1.08
N PHE A 309 8.65 12.60 0.91
CA PHE A 309 7.49 12.27 1.73
C PHE A 309 7.84 11.98 3.18
N SER A 310 9.04 11.48 3.47
CA SER A 310 9.52 11.30 4.85
C SER A 310 9.65 12.64 5.57
N PHE A 311 10.29 13.63 4.94
CA PHE A 311 10.40 14.97 5.50
C PHE A 311 9.03 15.65 5.60
N PHE A 312 8.22 15.55 4.55
CA PHE A 312 6.88 16.13 4.52
C PHE A 312 6.00 15.57 5.64
N TYR A 313 5.96 14.24 5.78
CA TYR A 313 5.14 13.58 6.81
C TYR A 313 5.62 13.92 8.23
N THR A 314 6.92 13.91 8.45
CA THR A 314 7.53 14.26 9.75
C THR A 314 7.24 15.73 10.12
N SER A 315 7.11 16.62 9.13
CA SER A 315 6.75 18.03 9.36
C SER A 315 5.27 18.22 9.74
N ILE A 316 4.39 17.30 9.37
CA ILE A 316 2.93 17.41 9.66
C ILE A 316 2.55 16.73 10.98
N VAL A 317 3.28 15.70 11.37
CA VAL A 317 3.05 14.93 12.60
C VAL A 317 3.73 15.56 13.79
#